data_6c9d8720e2251d6fe5e02efa3a0a0d15
#
_entry.id   6c9d8720e2251d6fe5e02efa3a0a0d15
#
_cell.length_a   1.000
_cell.length_b   1.000
_cell.length_c   1.000
_cell.angle_alpha   90.00
_cell.angle_beta   90.00
_cell.angle_gamma   90.00
#
_symmetry.space_group_name_H-M   'P 1'
#
loop_
_entity.id
_entity.type
_entity.pdbx_description
1 polymer ?
#
loop_
_entity_poly.entity_id
_entity_poly.type
_entity_poly.pdbx_seq_one_letter_code
_entity_poly.pdbx_strand_id
1 'polypeptide(L)'
;MQITLSFATTADGYLDDNSPRRLMISTPEDWEAVLRLRASHDAILAGAETLRRDDPALLLRDAAARELRRARGMRPDLTKVTLTHSGRLSPSMRFFTEGDAYRYVFSEKELPELKGVAEVISSDGSITASAIVTELEKRGVERLLVEGGASVLRMFLA
;
A
#
# COMPACT_ATOMS: atom_id res chain seq x y z
N MET A 1 -11.34 4.50 11.72
CA MET A 1 -10.40 4.79 10.58
C MET A 1 -11.17 5.26 9.37
N GLN A 2 -10.66 6.25 8.64
CA GLN A 2 -11.12 6.60 7.29
C GLN A 2 -10.38 5.75 6.26
N ILE A 3 -11.10 5.16 5.31
CA ILE A 3 -10.52 4.34 4.24
C ILE A 3 -10.87 4.99 2.91
N THR A 4 -9.86 5.24 2.09
CA THR A 4 -10.00 5.77 0.74
C THR A 4 -9.50 4.74 -0.25
N LEU A 5 -10.32 4.38 -1.22
CA LEU A 5 -9.93 3.51 -2.33
C LEU A 5 -9.60 4.40 -3.54
N SER A 6 -8.39 4.25 -4.07
CA SER A 6 -7.93 4.99 -5.26
C SER A 6 -7.53 4.01 -6.35
N PHE A 7 -8.22 4.11 -7.49
CA PHE A 7 -7.96 3.27 -8.66
C PHE A 7 -8.38 4.00 -9.93
N ALA A 8 -7.73 3.67 -11.03
CA ALA A 8 -8.12 4.10 -12.37
C ALA A 8 -8.73 2.94 -13.14
N THR A 9 -9.75 3.20 -13.95
CA THR A 9 -10.37 2.22 -14.84
C THR A 9 -10.42 2.74 -16.26
N THR A 10 -10.45 1.83 -17.21
CA THR A 10 -10.85 2.14 -18.59
C THR A 10 -12.34 2.51 -18.64
N ALA A 11 -12.79 3.09 -19.73
CA ALA A 11 -14.19 3.51 -19.90
C ALA A 11 -15.21 2.35 -19.81
N ASP A 12 -14.76 1.13 -20.08
CA ASP A 12 -15.51 -0.12 -19.96
C ASP A 12 -15.33 -0.82 -18.60
N GLY A 13 -14.64 -0.16 -17.63
CA GLY A 13 -14.58 -0.59 -16.23
C GLY A 13 -13.46 -1.56 -15.87
N TYR A 14 -12.48 -1.77 -16.73
CA TYR A 14 -11.34 -2.63 -16.41
C TYR A 14 -10.25 -1.85 -15.67
N LEU A 15 -9.67 -2.49 -14.65
CA LEU A 15 -8.54 -1.96 -13.88
C LEU A 15 -7.20 -2.22 -14.58
N ASP A 16 -7.16 -3.23 -15.44
CA ASP A 16 -5.98 -3.68 -16.15
C ASP A 16 -6.40 -4.56 -17.33
N ASP A 17 -5.47 -4.84 -18.23
CA ASP A 17 -5.63 -5.82 -19.28
C ASP A 17 -4.81 -7.10 -18.98
N ASN A 18 -4.94 -8.13 -19.84
CA ASN A 18 -4.17 -9.37 -19.71
C ASN A 18 -2.79 -9.29 -20.37
N SER A 19 -2.32 -8.09 -20.75
CA SER A 19 -1.01 -7.93 -21.37
C SER A 19 0.13 -8.05 -20.35
N PRO A 20 1.34 -8.45 -20.77
CA PRO A 20 2.50 -8.47 -19.88
C PRO A 20 3.00 -7.05 -19.51
N ARG A 21 2.51 -6.01 -20.18
CA ARG A 21 2.87 -4.62 -19.92
C ARG A 21 1.79 -3.98 -19.05
N ARG A 22 2.25 -3.14 -18.10
CA ARG A 22 1.33 -2.33 -17.30
C ARG A 22 0.51 -1.41 -18.20
N LEU A 23 -0.80 -1.47 -18.08
CA LEU A 23 -1.71 -0.53 -18.72
C LEU A 23 -1.61 0.83 -18.03
N MET A 24 -1.17 1.86 -18.76
CA MET A 24 -1.09 3.23 -18.25
C MET A 24 -2.42 3.93 -18.52
N ILE A 25 -3.29 3.96 -17.53
CA ILE A 25 -4.62 4.57 -17.61
C ILE A 25 -4.58 6.03 -17.13
N SER A 26 -3.68 6.34 -16.19
CA SER A 26 -3.61 7.65 -15.54
C SER A 26 -2.89 8.69 -16.39
N THR A 27 -3.44 9.89 -16.46
CA THR A 27 -2.81 11.09 -17.05
C THR A 27 -1.83 11.74 -16.04
N PRO A 28 -0.98 12.70 -16.47
CA PRO A 28 -0.15 13.48 -15.55
C PRO A 28 -0.97 14.21 -14.47
N GLU A 29 -2.15 14.72 -14.83
CA GLU A 29 -3.05 15.41 -13.90
C GLU A 29 -3.63 14.45 -12.86
N ASP A 30 -4.00 13.23 -13.26
CA ASP A 30 -4.42 12.16 -12.35
C ASP A 30 -3.31 11.81 -11.38
N TRP A 31 -2.07 11.78 -11.86
CA TRP A 31 -0.91 11.51 -11.00
C TRP A 31 -0.71 12.58 -9.93
N GLU A 32 -0.89 13.86 -10.27
CA GLU A 32 -0.86 14.93 -9.27
C GLU A 32 -1.97 14.76 -8.22
N ALA A 33 -3.17 14.35 -8.63
CA ALA A 33 -4.26 14.06 -7.71
C ALA A 33 -3.91 12.91 -6.77
N VAL A 34 -3.28 11.84 -7.27
CA VAL A 34 -2.79 10.71 -6.46
C VAL A 34 -1.75 11.18 -5.44
N LEU A 35 -0.81 12.05 -5.83
CA LEU A 35 0.20 12.59 -4.90
C LEU A 35 -0.44 13.43 -3.78
N ARG A 36 -1.42 14.27 -4.10
CA ARG A 36 -2.19 15.03 -3.10
C ARG A 36 -2.96 14.09 -2.16
N LEU A 37 -3.56 13.04 -2.72
CA LEU A 37 -4.28 12.04 -1.95
C LEU A 37 -3.34 11.32 -0.96
N ARG A 38 -2.17 10.88 -1.42
CA ARG A 38 -1.14 10.32 -0.54
C ARG A 38 -0.76 11.27 0.59
N ALA A 39 -0.56 12.56 0.28
CA ALA A 39 -0.18 13.57 1.28
C ALA A 39 -1.20 13.73 2.42
N SER A 40 -2.47 13.41 2.17
CA SER A 40 -3.57 13.53 3.14
C SER A 40 -3.81 12.26 3.98
N HIS A 41 -3.04 11.18 3.78
CA HIS A 41 -3.23 9.90 4.47
C HIS A 41 -2.03 9.54 5.38
N ASP A 42 -2.23 8.60 6.28
CA ASP A 42 -1.22 8.13 7.23
C ASP A 42 -0.53 6.86 6.74
N ALA A 43 -1.27 6.01 6.05
CA ALA A 43 -0.79 4.75 5.52
C ALA A 43 -1.28 4.53 4.07
N ILE A 44 -0.51 3.72 3.33
CA ILE A 44 -0.81 3.30 1.97
C ILE A 44 -0.73 1.78 1.88
N LEU A 45 -1.75 1.16 1.29
CA LEU A 45 -1.85 -0.27 1.11
C LEU A 45 -1.89 -0.65 -0.37
N ALA A 46 -1.02 -1.57 -0.76
CA ALA A 46 -1.04 -2.21 -2.06
C ALA A 46 -0.89 -3.73 -1.92
N GLY A 47 -1.56 -4.49 -2.76
CA GLY A 47 -1.49 -5.95 -2.75
C GLY A 47 -0.13 -6.49 -3.21
N ALA A 48 0.26 -7.67 -2.74
CA ALA A 48 1.54 -8.31 -3.08
C ALA A 48 1.69 -8.57 -4.59
N GLU A 49 0.60 -8.81 -5.32
CA GLU A 49 0.66 -8.95 -6.78
C GLU A 49 1.10 -7.64 -7.46
N THR A 50 0.55 -6.51 -7.02
CA THR A 50 0.97 -5.19 -7.49
C THR A 50 2.46 -4.94 -7.18
N LEU A 51 2.92 -5.35 -5.99
CA LEU A 51 4.34 -5.23 -5.64
C LEU A 51 5.23 -6.09 -6.54
N ARG A 52 4.83 -7.32 -6.86
CA ARG A 52 5.59 -8.21 -7.75
C ARG A 52 5.64 -7.72 -9.18
N ARG A 53 4.53 -7.16 -9.68
CA ARG A 53 4.40 -6.74 -11.07
C ARG A 53 5.04 -5.38 -11.35
N ASP A 54 4.81 -4.42 -10.48
CA ASP A 54 5.14 -3.01 -10.73
C ASP A 54 6.33 -2.50 -9.90
N ASP A 55 6.75 -3.27 -8.89
CA ASP A 55 7.79 -2.91 -7.92
C ASP A 55 7.71 -1.45 -7.45
N PRO A 56 6.54 -0.99 -6.96
CA PRO A 56 6.35 0.41 -6.59
C PRO A 56 7.06 0.73 -5.28
N ALA A 57 7.74 1.87 -5.22
CA ALA A 57 8.35 2.36 -3.98
C ALA A 57 7.34 2.95 -2.97
N LEU A 58 6.14 3.32 -3.42
CA LEU A 58 5.07 3.93 -2.63
C LEU A 58 5.54 5.13 -1.77
N LEU A 59 6.31 6.03 -2.38
CA LEU A 59 6.86 7.19 -1.70
C LEU A 59 5.89 8.37 -1.70
N LEU A 60 5.97 9.18 -0.64
CA LEU A 60 5.40 10.51 -0.62
C LEU A 60 6.40 11.48 -1.28
N ARG A 61 6.14 11.88 -2.54
CA ARG A 61 7.05 12.69 -3.34
C ARG A 61 6.89 14.20 -3.14
N ASP A 62 5.97 14.63 -2.29
CA ASP A 62 5.76 16.02 -1.92
C ASP A 62 6.70 16.40 -0.76
N ALA A 63 7.68 17.26 -1.04
CA ALA A 63 8.68 17.69 -0.06
C ALA A 63 8.04 18.46 1.11
N ALA A 64 7.05 19.31 0.85
CA ALA A 64 6.36 20.09 1.88
C ALA A 64 5.54 19.17 2.80
N ALA A 65 4.83 18.20 2.23
CA ALA A 65 4.09 17.22 3.02
C ALA A 65 5.03 16.34 3.88
N ARG A 66 6.18 15.94 3.34
CA ARG A 66 7.20 15.19 4.09
C ARG A 66 7.73 16.00 5.29
N GLU A 67 8.00 17.28 5.10
CA GLU A 67 8.48 18.16 6.17
C GLU A 67 7.42 18.39 7.25
N LEU A 68 6.17 18.62 6.84
CA LEU A 68 5.05 18.74 7.77
C LEU A 68 4.87 17.47 8.62
N ARG A 69 5.06 16.29 8.04
CA ARG A 69 5.02 15.02 8.78
C ARG A 69 6.15 14.96 9.82
N ARG A 70 7.39 15.30 9.42
CA ARG A 70 8.53 15.38 10.37
C ARG A 70 8.27 16.33 11.54
N ALA A 71 7.74 17.51 11.24
CA ALA A 71 7.39 18.51 12.25
C ALA A 71 6.34 18.01 13.27
N ARG A 72 5.54 17.02 12.88
CA ARG A 72 4.56 16.33 13.74
C ARG A 72 5.12 15.07 14.41
N GLY A 73 6.42 14.81 14.32
CA GLY A 73 7.06 13.61 14.87
C GLY A 73 6.76 12.31 14.11
N MET A 74 6.23 12.41 12.90
CA MET A 74 5.93 11.25 12.04
C MET A 74 7.10 10.97 11.10
N ARG A 75 7.19 9.73 10.60
CA ARG A 75 8.10 9.42 9.50
C ARG A 75 7.69 10.18 8.24
N PRO A 76 8.67 10.60 7.40
CA PRO A 76 8.38 11.44 6.23
C PRO A 76 7.52 10.73 5.17
N ASP A 77 7.67 9.42 5.02
CA ASP A 77 6.83 8.64 4.11
C ASP A 77 5.65 8.01 4.86
N LEU A 78 4.60 7.66 4.12
CA LEU A 78 3.44 6.96 4.64
C LEU A 78 3.83 5.58 5.18
N THR A 79 3.16 5.12 6.21
CA THR A 79 3.24 3.71 6.62
C THR A 79 2.84 2.83 5.44
N LYS A 80 3.74 1.95 5.01
CA LYS A 80 3.53 1.05 3.87
C LYS A 80 2.93 -0.26 4.35
N VAL A 81 1.86 -0.67 3.72
CA VAL A 81 1.13 -1.88 4.06
C VAL A 81 0.97 -2.76 2.83
N THR A 82 1.19 -4.05 2.99
CA THR A 82 0.86 -5.04 1.97
C THR A 82 0.28 -6.29 2.61
N LEU A 83 -0.34 -7.12 1.79
CA LEU A 83 -0.84 -8.44 2.21
C LEU A 83 -0.49 -9.50 1.18
N THR A 84 -0.24 -10.72 1.66
CA THR A 84 0.12 -11.87 0.82
C THR A 84 -0.39 -13.18 1.37
N HIS A 85 -1.07 -13.97 0.55
CA HIS A 85 -1.44 -15.35 0.87
C HIS A 85 -0.33 -16.34 0.50
N SER A 86 0.41 -16.05 -0.58
CA SER A 86 1.47 -16.93 -1.08
C SER A 86 2.79 -16.83 -0.33
N GLY A 87 3.03 -15.69 0.34
CA GLY A 87 4.30 -15.38 0.98
C GLY A 87 5.42 -14.95 0.01
N ARG A 88 5.16 -14.90 -1.30
CA ARG A 88 6.17 -14.58 -2.32
C ARG A 88 6.44 -13.08 -2.38
N LEU A 89 7.31 -12.59 -1.49
CA LEU A 89 7.80 -11.23 -1.44
C LEU A 89 9.33 -11.26 -1.29
N SER A 90 10.05 -10.49 -2.12
CA SER A 90 11.49 -10.35 -2.00
C SER A 90 11.84 -9.14 -1.14
N PRO A 91 12.77 -9.24 -0.17
CA PRO A 91 13.22 -8.10 0.61
C PRO A 91 13.94 -7.03 -0.23
N SER A 92 14.34 -7.36 -1.46
CA SER A 92 14.96 -6.42 -2.40
C SER A 92 13.98 -5.52 -3.14
N MET A 93 12.67 -5.75 -3.04
CA MET A 93 11.66 -4.89 -3.66
C MET A 93 11.75 -3.45 -3.16
N ARG A 94 11.50 -2.49 -4.03
CA ARG A 94 11.53 -1.06 -3.72
C ARG A 94 10.59 -0.67 -2.57
N PHE A 95 9.50 -1.40 -2.39
CA PHE A 95 8.63 -1.30 -1.22
C PHE A 95 9.41 -1.40 0.10
N PHE A 96 10.36 -2.33 0.20
CA PHE A 96 11.15 -2.58 1.41
C PHE A 96 12.42 -1.74 1.50
N THR A 97 13.04 -1.41 0.38
CA THR A 97 14.36 -0.79 0.32
C THR A 97 14.33 0.73 0.24
N GLU A 98 13.25 1.33 -0.27
CA GLU A 98 13.16 2.77 -0.47
C GLU A 98 12.26 3.46 0.56
N GLY A 99 12.60 4.72 0.88
CA GLY A 99 11.82 5.59 1.76
C GLY A 99 12.00 5.32 3.25
N ASP A 100 11.61 6.32 4.04
CA ASP A 100 11.61 6.27 5.50
C ASP A 100 10.17 6.13 6.01
N ALA A 101 9.75 4.89 6.23
CA ALA A 101 8.39 4.50 6.60
C ALA A 101 8.39 3.25 7.49
N TYR A 102 7.35 3.08 8.29
CA TYR A 102 7.00 1.76 8.84
C TYR A 102 6.51 0.86 7.70
N ARG A 103 6.77 -0.44 7.79
CA ARG A 103 6.40 -1.43 6.78
C ARG A 103 5.72 -2.60 7.46
N TYR A 104 4.47 -2.86 7.11
CA TYR A 104 3.66 -3.95 7.64
C TYR A 104 3.26 -4.91 6.53
N VAL A 105 3.44 -6.19 6.79
CA VAL A 105 3.08 -7.27 5.86
C VAL A 105 2.09 -8.19 6.56
N PHE A 106 0.85 -8.19 6.12
CA PHE A 106 -0.13 -9.17 6.58
C PHE A 106 0.05 -10.48 5.81
N SER A 107 0.26 -11.58 6.52
CA SER A 107 0.52 -12.88 5.92
C SER A 107 -0.09 -14.02 6.73
N GLU A 108 -0.54 -15.05 6.03
CA GLU A 108 -0.95 -16.33 6.63
C GLU A 108 0.25 -17.26 6.86
N LYS A 109 1.45 -16.80 6.47
CA LYS A 109 2.70 -17.56 6.56
C LYS A 109 3.76 -16.76 7.29
N GLU A 110 4.67 -17.43 7.94
CA GLU A 110 5.91 -16.81 8.39
C GLU A 110 6.78 -16.42 7.19
N LEU A 111 7.39 -15.23 7.26
CA LEU A 111 8.24 -14.67 6.21
C LEU A 111 9.60 -14.28 6.83
N PRO A 112 10.45 -15.26 7.21
CA PRO A 112 11.70 -14.97 7.88
C PRO A 112 12.66 -14.12 7.04
N GLU A 113 12.54 -14.17 5.71
CA GLU A 113 13.30 -13.34 4.77
C GLU A 113 13.01 -11.84 4.87
N LEU A 114 11.88 -11.46 5.44
CA LEU A 114 11.51 -10.05 5.67
C LEU A 114 11.96 -9.52 7.04
N LYS A 115 12.61 -10.36 7.84
CA LYS A 115 13.11 -9.94 9.16
C LYS A 115 14.09 -8.77 9.02
N GLY A 116 13.82 -7.69 9.75
CA GLY A 116 14.64 -6.47 9.74
C GLY A 116 14.27 -5.46 8.65
N VAL A 117 13.43 -5.82 7.67
CA VAL A 117 12.95 -4.87 6.64
C VAL A 117 11.47 -4.54 6.78
N ALA A 118 10.69 -5.42 7.40
CA ALA A 118 9.27 -5.19 7.69
C ALA A 118 8.83 -5.96 8.95
N GLU A 119 7.74 -5.51 9.55
CA GLU A 119 7.02 -6.28 10.56
C GLU A 119 5.98 -7.15 9.86
N VAL A 120 6.11 -8.46 10.04
CA VAL A 120 5.13 -9.43 9.52
C VAL A 120 4.06 -9.65 10.59
N ILE A 121 2.82 -9.36 10.22
CA ILE A 121 1.65 -9.54 11.07
C ILE A 121 0.97 -10.82 10.62
N SER A 122 1.13 -11.87 11.42
CA SER A 122 0.52 -13.17 11.15
C SER A 122 -0.98 -13.12 11.38
N SER A 123 -1.74 -13.75 10.48
CA SER A 123 -3.17 -13.98 10.64
C SER A 123 -3.39 -15.47 10.89
N ASP A 124 -4.01 -15.81 12.02
CA ASP A 124 -4.40 -17.20 12.36
C ASP A 124 -5.61 -17.70 11.56
N GLY A 125 -5.97 -16.99 10.53
CA GLY A 125 -7.07 -17.27 9.60
C GLY A 125 -6.91 -16.44 8.32
N SER A 126 -7.98 -16.28 7.55
CA SER A 126 -7.95 -15.47 6.35
C SER A 126 -7.70 -14.00 6.67
N ILE A 127 -6.85 -13.36 5.86
CA ILE A 127 -6.63 -11.91 5.92
C ILE A 127 -7.90 -11.21 5.43
N THR A 128 -8.52 -10.40 6.31
CA THR A 128 -9.72 -9.64 5.99
C THR A 128 -9.47 -8.13 6.10
N ALA A 129 -10.29 -7.32 5.42
CA ALA A 129 -10.22 -5.86 5.55
C ALA A 129 -10.40 -5.43 7.02
N SER A 130 -11.34 -6.02 7.74
CA SER A 130 -11.59 -5.72 9.15
C SER A 130 -10.37 -6.01 10.04
N ALA A 131 -9.69 -7.16 9.84
CA ALA A 131 -8.49 -7.51 10.59
C ALA A 131 -7.34 -6.50 10.32
N ILE A 132 -7.14 -6.13 9.05
CA ILE A 132 -6.15 -5.13 8.65
C ILE A 132 -6.45 -3.78 9.33
N VAL A 133 -7.70 -3.31 9.23
CA VAL A 133 -8.14 -2.03 9.82
C VAL A 133 -7.91 -2.03 11.32
N THR A 134 -8.40 -3.06 12.04
CA THR A 134 -8.25 -3.16 13.50
C THR A 134 -6.78 -3.11 13.92
N GLU A 135 -5.91 -3.79 13.18
CA GLU A 135 -4.49 -3.84 13.51
C GLU A 135 -3.76 -2.53 13.20
N LEU A 136 -4.14 -1.84 12.13
CA LEU A 136 -3.58 -0.52 11.80
C LEU A 136 -4.07 0.57 12.76
N GLU A 137 -5.32 0.51 13.22
CA GLU A 137 -5.84 1.44 14.24
C GLU A 137 -5.08 1.33 15.57
N LYS A 138 -4.73 0.13 16.01
CA LYS A 138 -3.87 -0.08 17.20
C LYS A 138 -2.50 0.58 17.06
N ARG A 139 -2.03 0.77 15.82
CA ARG A 139 -0.76 1.44 15.48
C ARG A 139 -0.89 2.93 15.19
N GLY A 140 -2.08 3.51 15.47
CA GLY A 140 -2.32 4.94 15.32
C GLY A 140 -2.58 5.41 13.88
N VAL A 141 -2.92 4.50 12.96
CA VAL A 141 -3.34 4.86 11.60
C VAL A 141 -4.80 5.30 11.64
N GLU A 142 -5.06 6.53 11.23
CA GLU A 142 -6.42 7.10 11.18
C GLU A 142 -6.98 7.15 9.75
N ARG A 143 -6.10 7.29 8.74
CA ARG A 143 -6.46 7.42 7.33
C ARG A 143 -5.63 6.46 6.48
N LEU A 144 -6.31 5.46 5.91
CA LEU A 144 -5.72 4.43 5.06
C LEU A 144 -6.08 4.69 3.60
N LEU A 145 -5.06 4.81 2.75
CA LEU A 145 -5.20 4.84 1.30
C LEU A 145 -4.96 3.44 0.73
N VAL A 146 -5.92 2.89 0.00
CA VAL A 146 -5.80 1.61 -0.70
C VAL A 146 -5.64 1.91 -2.20
N GLU A 147 -4.45 1.64 -2.75
CA GLU A 147 -4.12 2.01 -4.13
C GLU A 147 -4.10 0.83 -5.11
N GLY A 148 -4.32 -0.39 -4.66
CA GLY A 148 -4.32 -1.34 -5.69
C GLY A 148 -4.18 -2.82 -5.43
N GLY A 149 -4.35 -3.49 -6.53
CA GLY A 149 -4.67 -4.88 -6.69
C GLY A 149 -6.17 -5.09 -6.66
N ALA A 150 -6.76 -5.58 -7.76
CA ALA A 150 -8.20 -5.80 -7.87
C ALA A 150 -8.77 -6.64 -6.72
N SER A 151 -8.00 -7.63 -6.25
CA SER A 151 -8.38 -8.49 -5.13
C SER A 151 -8.48 -7.71 -3.82
N VAL A 152 -7.53 -6.79 -3.58
CA VAL A 152 -7.50 -5.93 -2.39
C VAL A 152 -8.65 -4.93 -2.42
N LEU A 153 -8.87 -4.25 -3.54
CA LEU A 153 -10.00 -3.33 -3.70
C LEU A 153 -11.32 -4.04 -3.44
N ARG A 154 -11.50 -5.24 -4.00
CA ARG A 154 -12.70 -6.06 -3.78
C ARG A 154 -12.87 -6.44 -2.30
N MET A 155 -11.79 -6.77 -1.59
CA MET A 155 -11.81 -7.08 -0.16
C MET A 155 -12.32 -5.89 0.67
N PHE A 156 -11.96 -4.67 0.32
CA PHE A 156 -12.39 -3.47 1.04
C PHE A 156 -13.77 -2.94 0.61
N LEU A 157 -14.32 -3.44 -0.51
CA LEU A 157 -15.67 -3.11 -0.98
C LEU A 157 -16.75 -4.10 -0.50
N ALA A 158 -16.34 -5.28 -0.04
CA ALA A 158 -17.24 -6.31 0.48
C ALA A 158 -17.63 -6.02 1.92
#